data_04e8abd84e86c0e0d8b193764870b86b
#
_entry.id   04e8abd84e86c0e0d8b193764870b86b
#
_cell.length_a   1.000
_cell.length_b   1.000
_cell.length_c   1.000
_cell.angle_alpha   90.00
_cell.angle_beta   90.00
_cell.angle_gamma   90.00
#
_symmetry.space_group_name_H-M   'P 1'
#
loop_
_entity.id
_entity.type
_entity.pdbx_description
1 polymer ?
#
loop_
_entity_poly.entity_id
_entity_poly.type
_entity_poly.pdbx_seq_one_letter_code
_entity_poly.pdbx_strand_id
1 'polypeptide(L)'
;MPEFYYARTPVPKQEGKPHIFIATPTTNTYANHFASVVKAIPRLMGAGIAVDHYLFANGCHVDDARNACVAAFLKSDADYLVFIDADVGFPPEALYRLACHEGDIVAGVYPRKEMQRSYPMRFEGDILKTDDDGLIREHILSVPTGFLRISRKVLEHMADHFLAKNFKSPEVGGEITPCIFERRTINGERYSGDVAFCVAARELGYEIYVDPMLHLSHAGEVRFTGMLAADFAQPANDQPEGAN
;
A
#
# COMPACT_ATOMS: atom_id res chain seq x y z
N MET A 1 -22.49 -0.69 10.72
CA MET A 1 -21.68 0.51 11.02
C MET A 1 -20.22 0.12 10.94
N PRO A 2 -19.31 1.01 10.52
CA PRO A 2 -17.89 0.72 10.52
C PRO A 2 -17.40 0.45 11.93
N GLU A 3 -16.43 -0.42 12.05
CA GLU A 3 -15.79 -0.78 13.32
C GLU A 3 -14.30 -0.46 13.21
N PHE A 4 -13.73 0.02 14.32
CA PHE A 4 -12.33 0.43 14.37
C PHE A 4 -11.62 -0.37 15.46
N TYR A 5 -10.53 -1.01 15.10
CA TYR A 5 -9.68 -1.72 16.04
C TYR A 5 -8.27 -1.13 15.97
N TYR A 6 -7.73 -0.78 17.13
CA TYR A 6 -6.41 -0.20 17.25
C TYR A 6 -5.59 -0.94 18.29
N ALA A 7 -4.35 -1.23 17.95
CA ALA A 7 -3.36 -1.81 18.85
C ALA A 7 -1.99 -1.18 18.61
N ARG A 8 -1.26 -0.88 19.68
CA ARG A 8 0.13 -0.42 19.64
C ARG A 8 1.05 -1.47 20.26
N THR A 9 2.19 -1.74 19.61
CA THR A 9 3.21 -2.59 20.21
C THR A 9 3.86 -1.90 21.42
N PRO A 10 4.39 -2.64 22.41
CA PRO A 10 5.07 -2.07 23.56
C PRO A 10 6.47 -1.48 23.23
N VAL A 11 6.91 -1.54 21.98
CA VAL A 11 8.18 -0.97 21.54
C VAL A 11 8.03 0.54 21.43
N PRO A 12 8.76 1.34 22.22
CA PRO A 12 8.73 2.78 22.09
C PRO A 12 9.40 3.24 20.78
N LYS A 13 8.98 4.40 20.28
CA LYS A 13 9.67 5.05 19.17
C LYS A 13 11.12 5.32 19.56
N GLN A 14 12.06 4.92 18.70
CA GLN A 14 13.50 5.05 18.89
C GLN A 14 14.08 5.97 17.81
N GLU A 15 15.10 6.74 18.19
CA GLU A 15 15.83 7.56 17.22
C GLU A 15 16.52 6.67 16.17
N GLY A 16 16.45 7.06 14.91
CA GLY A 16 17.01 6.30 13.79
C GLY A 16 16.25 5.02 13.44
N LYS A 17 15.08 4.76 14.06
CA LYS A 17 14.19 3.65 13.70
C LYS A 17 12.84 4.18 13.28
N PRO A 18 12.23 3.65 12.20
CA PRO A 18 10.90 4.07 11.79
C PRO A 18 9.84 3.65 12.83
N HIS A 19 8.83 4.49 13.01
CA HIS A 19 7.57 4.11 13.65
C HIS A 19 6.52 3.98 12.54
N ILE A 20 5.97 2.79 12.35
CA ILE A 20 5.00 2.53 11.29
C ILE A 20 3.59 2.36 11.84
N PHE A 21 2.62 2.91 11.11
CA PHE A 21 1.20 2.75 11.34
C PHE A 21 0.63 1.85 10.24
N ILE A 22 0.40 0.58 10.55
CA ILE A 22 -0.21 -0.38 9.63
C ILE A 22 -1.71 -0.09 9.60
N ALA A 23 -2.25 0.17 8.43
CA ALA A 23 -3.67 0.37 8.21
C ALA A 23 -4.24 -0.69 7.27
N THR A 24 -5.27 -1.40 7.73
CA THR A 24 -5.96 -2.44 6.98
C THR A 24 -7.43 -2.07 6.79
N PRO A 25 -7.81 -1.48 5.64
CA PRO A 25 -9.21 -1.34 5.27
C PRO A 25 -9.77 -2.72 4.88
N THR A 26 -10.89 -3.14 5.48
CA THR A 26 -11.42 -4.49 5.21
C THR A 26 -12.94 -4.59 5.37
N THR A 27 -13.55 -5.47 4.58
CA THR A 27 -14.88 -6.02 4.84
C THR A 27 -14.78 -7.46 5.32
N ASN A 28 -13.71 -8.18 4.94
CA ASN A 28 -13.44 -9.56 5.35
C ASN A 28 -11.93 -9.74 5.55
N THR A 29 -11.53 -10.43 6.60
CA THR A 29 -10.12 -10.74 6.85
C THR A 29 -9.78 -12.13 6.34
N TYR A 30 -8.79 -12.22 5.48
CA TYR A 30 -8.27 -13.50 4.98
C TYR A 30 -7.21 -14.08 5.94
N ALA A 31 -7.21 -15.40 6.09
CA ALA A 31 -6.31 -16.09 7.00
C ALA A 31 -4.81 -15.87 6.67
N ASN A 32 -4.47 -15.73 5.37
CA ASN A 32 -3.10 -15.46 4.93
C ASN A 32 -2.62 -14.06 5.37
N HIS A 33 -3.48 -13.04 5.31
CA HIS A 33 -3.18 -11.70 5.80
C HIS A 33 -2.94 -11.72 7.32
N PHE A 34 -3.88 -12.30 8.07
CA PHE A 34 -3.74 -12.41 9.52
C PHE A 34 -2.45 -13.13 9.93
N ALA A 35 -2.15 -14.28 9.31
CA ALA A 35 -0.93 -15.02 9.57
C ALA A 35 0.34 -14.21 9.23
N SER A 36 0.31 -13.38 8.18
CA SER A 36 1.41 -12.50 7.78
C SER A 36 1.67 -11.42 8.84
N VAL A 37 0.62 -10.72 9.28
CA VAL A 37 0.71 -9.67 10.31
C VAL A 37 1.23 -10.25 11.63
N VAL A 38 0.66 -11.36 12.11
CA VAL A 38 1.07 -12.01 13.37
C VAL A 38 2.55 -12.41 13.34
N LYS A 39 3.06 -12.88 12.21
CA LYS A 39 4.49 -13.24 12.07
C LYS A 39 5.40 -12.04 11.90
N ALA A 40 4.94 -10.96 11.26
CA ALA A 40 5.75 -9.79 10.97
C ALA A 40 5.94 -8.87 12.20
N ILE A 41 4.94 -8.71 13.05
CA ILE A 41 5.03 -7.84 14.23
C ILE A 41 6.22 -8.21 15.14
N PRO A 42 6.44 -9.48 15.56
CA PRO A 42 7.61 -9.84 16.36
C PRO A 42 8.95 -9.55 15.65
N ARG A 43 8.99 -9.70 14.33
CA ARG A 43 10.19 -9.37 13.53
C ARG A 43 10.52 -7.88 13.57
N LEU A 44 9.51 -7.03 13.44
CA LEU A 44 9.64 -5.57 13.54
C LEU A 44 10.05 -5.15 14.96
N MET A 45 9.38 -5.69 15.98
CA MET A 45 9.69 -5.42 17.39
C MET A 45 11.14 -5.80 17.71
N GLY A 46 11.59 -6.98 17.24
CA GLY A 46 12.98 -7.43 17.42
C GLY A 46 14.02 -6.53 16.73
N ALA A 47 13.62 -5.76 15.72
CA ALA A 47 14.44 -4.74 15.07
C ALA A 47 14.34 -3.34 15.72
N GLY A 48 13.54 -3.20 16.80
CA GLY A 48 13.32 -1.92 17.49
C GLY A 48 12.35 -0.97 16.74
N ILE A 49 11.56 -1.49 15.79
CA ILE A 49 10.56 -0.72 15.04
C ILE A 49 9.26 -0.69 15.83
N ALA A 50 8.78 0.50 16.16
CA ALA A 50 7.48 0.70 16.77
C ALA A 50 6.36 0.49 15.73
N VAL A 51 5.29 -0.18 16.13
CA VAL A 51 4.17 -0.50 15.24
C VAL A 51 2.84 -0.15 15.90
N ASP A 52 2.07 0.65 15.21
CA ASP A 52 0.63 0.80 15.43
C ASP A 52 -0.10 -0.04 14.38
N HIS A 53 -1.13 -0.76 14.78
CA HIS A 53 -1.98 -1.50 13.85
C HIS A 53 -3.42 -1.00 13.98
N TYR A 54 -3.98 -0.55 12.87
CA TYR A 54 -5.32 -0.02 12.76
C TYR A 54 -6.11 -0.81 11.72
N LEU A 55 -7.18 -1.43 12.15
CA LEU A 55 -8.12 -2.15 11.29
C LEU A 55 -9.38 -1.31 11.15
N PHE A 56 -9.75 -0.96 9.93
CA PHE A 56 -11.01 -0.33 9.58
C PHE A 56 -11.93 -1.38 8.94
N ALA A 57 -12.89 -1.87 9.71
CA ALA A 57 -13.79 -2.94 9.27
C ALA A 57 -15.15 -2.39 8.82
N ASN A 58 -15.78 -3.11 7.87
CA ASN A 58 -17.14 -2.84 7.39
C ASN A 58 -17.36 -1.49 6.70
N GLY A 59 -16.31 -0.90 6.12
CA GLY A 59 -16.43 0.26 5.26
C GLY A 59 -17.06 -0.08 3.90
N CYS A 60 -18.07 0.68 3.45
CA CYS A 60 -18.74 0.42 2.18
C CYS A 60 -17.87 0.74 0.96
N HIS A 61 -17.04 1.75 1.07
CA HIS A 61 -16.20 2.25 -0.01
C HIS A 61 -14.72 2.24 0.39
N VAL A 62 -13.88 1.58 -0.41
CA VAL A 62 -12.45 1.44 -0.12
C VAL A 62 -11.73 2.79 -0.07
N ASP A 63 -12.11 3.75 -0.91
CA ASP A 63 -11.50 5.08 -0.94
C ASP A 63 -11.79 5.84 0.37
N ASP A 64 -13.02 5.79 0.87
CA ASP A 64 -13.40 6.41 2.14
C ASP A 64 -12.74 5.69 3.33
N ALA A 65 -12.64 4.37 3.29
CA ALA A 65 -11.93 3.59 4.28
C ALA A 65 -10.43 3.98 4.35
N ARG A 66 -9.78 4.19 3.20
CA ARG A 66 -8.40 4.67 3.14
C ARG A 66 -8.26 6.09 3.69
N ASN A 67 -9.19 6.98 3.36
CA ASN A 67 -9.21 8.33 3.91
C ASN A 67 -9.39 8.33 5.44
N ALA A 68 -10.25 7.45 5.97
CA ALA A 68 -10.40 7.28 7.42
C ALA A 68 -9.09 6.75 8.08
N CYS A 69 -8.39 5.82 7.43
CA CYS A 69 -7.08 5.35 7.87
C CYS A 69 -6.04 6.49 7.89
N VAL A 70 -6.03 7.35 6.86
CA VAL A 70 -5.16 8.54 6.84
C VAL A 70 -5.51 9.48 8.00
N ALA A 71 -6.79 9.74 8.25
CA ALA A 71 -7.22 10.59 9.37
C ALA A 71 -6.76 10.02 10.72
N ALA A 72 -6.84 8.71 10.91
CA ALA A 72 -6.34 8.04 12.12
C ALA A 72 -4.81 8.13 12.23
N PHE A 73 -4.09 7.90 11.14
CA PHE A 73 -2.64 8.03 11.09
C PHE A 73 -2.17 9.45 11.44
N LEU A 74 -2.79 10.48 10.88
CA LEU A 74 -2.41 11.88 11.14
C LEU A 74 -2.60 12.29 12.61
N LYS A 75 -3.45 11.59 13.36
CA LYS A 75 -3.63 11.77 14.82
C LYS A 75 -2.58 11.01 15.65
N SER A 76 -1.85 10.07 15.06
CA SER A 76 -0.78 9.31 15.72
C SER A 76 0.54 10.07 15.69
N ASP A 77 1.60 9.49 16.29
CA ASP A 77 2.98 9.97 16.23
C ASP A 77 3.87 9.12 15.31
N ALA A 78 3.28 8.23 14.50
CA ALA A 78 4.00 7.38 13.56
C ALA A 78 4.62 8.19 12.41
N ASP A 79 5.75 7.71 11.88
CA ASP A 79 6.49 8.36 10.80
C ASP A 79 5.94 8.00 9.42
N TYR A 80 5.43 6.78 9.29
CA TYR A 80 4.93 6.22 8.03
C TYR A 80 3.60 5.53 8.22
N LEU A 81 2.68 5.77 7.28
CA LEU A 81 1.50 4.95 7.06
C LEU A 81 1.86 3.80 6.15
N VAL A 82 1.48 2.57 6.52
CA VAL A 82 1.62 1.37 5.69
C VAL A 82 0.25 0.78 5.46
N PHE A 83 -0.27 0.95 4.26
CA PHE A 83 -1.48 0.24 3.85
C PHE A 83 -1.16 -1.23 3.56
N ILE A 84 -1.96 -2.14 4.12
CA ILE A 84 -1.95 -3.55 3.79
C ILE A 84 -3.39 -4.00 3.61
N ASP A 85 -3.80 -4.33 2.37
CA ASP A 85 -5.15 -4.83 2.11
C ASP A 85 -5.34 -6.20 2.77
N ALA A 86 -6.55 -6.46 3.26
CA ALA A 86 -6.87 -7.65 4.07
C ALA A 86 -6.75 -9.00 3.32
N ASP A 87 -6.56 -8.97 2.02
CA ASP A 87 -6.35 -10.12 1.16
C ASP A 87 -4.89 -10.25 0.64
N VAL A 88 -4.01 -9.34 1.05
CA VAL A 88 -2.58 -9.41 0.75
C VAL A 88 -1.85 -10.18 1.84
N GLY A 89 -1.12 -11.22 1.44
CA GLY A 89 -0.24 -11.99 2.30
C GLY A 89 1.23 -11.74 1.97
N PHE A 90 2.09 -11.82 2.98
CA PHE A 90 3.52 -11.49 2.86
C PHE A 90 4.37 -12.21 3.92
N PRO A 91 5.65 -12.49 3.65
CA PRO A 91 6.57 -12.95 4.67
C PRO A 91 7.01 -11.78 5.58
N PRO A 92 7.42 -12.05 6.84
CA PRO A 92 7.86 -11.01 7.78
C PRO A 92 8.92 -10.06 7.22
N GLU A 93 9.86 -10.58 6.44
CA GLU A 93 10.94 -9.80 5.84
C GLU A 93 10.43 -8.78 4.81
N ALA A 94 9.31 -9.04 4.13
CA ALA A 94 8.75 -8.09 3.17
C ALA A 94 8.29 -6.80 3.86
N LEU A 95 7.59 -6.93 5.00
CA LEU A 95 7.15 -5.75 5.76
C LEU A 95 8.33 -5.04 6.44
N TYR A 96 9.29 -5.80 6.98
CA TYR A 96 10.51 -5.23 7.54
C TYR A 96 11.29 -4.43 6.49
N ARG A 97 11.48 -5.01 5.29
CA ARG A 97 12.16 -4.36 4.18
C ARG A 97 11.43 -3.10 3.73
N LEU A 98 10.10 -3.17 3.56
CA LEU A 98 9.27 -2.02 3.21
C LEU A 98 9.39 -0.89 4.25
N ALA A 99 9.38 -1.23 5.55
CA ALA A 99 9.49 -0.25 6.64
C ALA A 99 10.84 0.48 6.66
N CYS A 100 11.92 -0.18 6.21
CA CYS A 100 13.30 0.33 6.28
C CYS A 100 13.78 1.05 5.01
N HIS A 101 13.04 1.00 3.91
CA HIS A 101 13.43 1.72 2.69
C HIS A 101 13.52 3.23 2.93
N GLU A 102 14.43 3.88 2.24
CA GLU A 102 14.40 5.32 2.05
C GLU A 102 13.30 5.71 1.05
N GLY A 103 13.01 6.99 0.94
CA GLY A 103 11.96 7.51 0.07
C GLY A 103 10.63 7.74 0.77
N ASP A 104 9.81 8.60 0.16
CA ASP A 104 8.55 9.05 0.75
C ASP A 104 7.37 8.09 0.45
N ILE A 105 7.34 7.50 -0.75
CA ILE A 105 6.29 6.58 -1.20
C ILE A 105 6.96 5.33 -1.77
N VAL A 106 6.78 4.19 -1.11
CA VAL A 106 7.40 2.91 -1.52
C VAL A 106 6.34 1.82 -1.54
N ALA A 107 6.24 1.08 -2.64
CA ALA A 107 5.26 0.03 -2.85
C ALA A 107 5.90 -1.35 -3.02
N GLY A 108 5.21 -2.37 -2.51
CA GLY A 108 5.30 -3.72 -3.03
C GLY A 108 4.13 -3.98 -3.98
N VAL A 109 4.39 -4.63 -5.10
CA VAL A 109 3.35 -4.92 -6.08
C VAL A 109 3.01 -6.41 -6.06
N TYR A 110 1.77 -6.72 -5.74
CA TYR A 110 1.24 -8.09 -5.70
C TYR A 110 0.54 -8.45 -7.01
N PRO A 111 0.47 -9.76 -7.37
CA PRO A 111 -0.17 -10.18 -8.61
C PRO A 111 -1.67 -9.90 -8.60
N ARG A 112 -2.27 -9.67 -9.77
CA ARG A 112 -3.74 -9.64 -9.93
C ARG A 112 -4.34 -11.02 -9.67
N LYS A 113 -5.62 -11.07 -9.35
CA LYS A 113 -6.41 -12.31 -9.20
C LYS A 113 -6.86 -12.83 -10.59
N GLU A 114 -5.90 -13.14 -11.43
CA GLU A 114 -6.08 -13.58 -12.82
C GLU A 114 -5.29 -14.85 -13.08
N MET A 115 -5.75 -15.68 -14.00
CA MET A 115 -5.05 -16.94 -14.35
C MET A 115 -3.70 -16.65 -15.01
N GLN A 116 -3.64 -15.66 -15.89
CA GLN A 116 -2.38 -15.17 -16.42
C GLN A 116 -1.78 -14.15 -15.44
N ARG A 117 -0.54 -14.39 -15.02
CA ARG A 117 0.12 -13.51 -14.05
C ARG A 117 0.30 -12.11 -14.62
N SER A 118 -0.25 -11.12 -13.93
CA SER A 118 -0.13 -9.70 -14.23
C SER A 118 -0.09 -8.89 -12.93
N TYR A 119 0.36 -7.64 -13.02
CA TYR A 119 0.53 -6.77 -11.87
C TYR A 119 -0.25 -5.45 -12.04
N PRO A 120 -0.94 -4.95 -10.99
CA PRO A 120 -1.72 -3.71 -11.07
C PRO A 120 -0.82 -2.46 -10.92
N MET A 121 0.21 -2.35 -11.74
CA MET A 121 1.14 -1.24 -11.80
C MET A 121 1.10 -0.62 -13.20
N ARG A 122 1.27 0.70 -13.29
CA ARG A 122 1.43 1.42 -14.55
C ARG A 122 2.79 2.09 -14.58
N PHE A 123 3.45 2.02 -15.71
CA PHE A 123 4.75 2.65 -15.96
C PHE A 123 4.88 3.09 -17.43
N GLU A 124 5.81 3.98 -17.71
CA GLU A 124 6.18 4.40 -19.07
C GLU A 124 7.39 3.61 -19.56
N GLY A 125 7.41 3.31 -20.86
CA GLY A 125 8.49 2.57 -21.50
C GLY A 125 8.33 1.05 -21.38
N ASP A 126 9.30 0.32 -21.95
CA ASP A 126 9.24 -1.13 -22.12
C ASP A 126 10.11 -1.90 -21.11
N ILE A 127 10.98 -1.21 -20.38
CA ILE A 127 11.95 -1.85 -19.48
C ILE A 127 11.97 -1.14 -18.13
N LEU A 128 11.70 -1.92 -17.07
CA LEU A 128 11.91 -1.50 -15.71
C LEU A 128 13.35 -1.79 -15.27
N LYS A 129 14.01 -0.80 -14.70
CA LYS A 129 15.36 -0.94 -14.16
C LYS A 129 15.36 -0.63 -12.67
N THR A 130 16.12 -1.41 -11.93
CA THR A 130 16.41 -1.11 -10.53
C THR A 130 17.62 -0.18 -10.44
N ASP A 131 17.59 0.70 -9.45
CA ASP A 131 18.75 1.48 -9.03
C ASP A 131 19.73 0.65 -8.15
N ASP A 132 20.75 1.31 -7.63
CA ASP A 132 21.77 0.68 -6.77
C ASP A 132 21.20 0.16 -5.44
N ASP A 133 20.07 0.72 -4.98
CA ASP A 133 19.32 0.26 -3.79
C ASP A 133 18.38 -0.89 -4.11
N GLY A 134 18.27 -1.29 -5.36
CA GLY A 134 17.39 -2.34 -5.85
C GLY A 134 15.92 -1.92 -5.99
N LEU A 135 15.63 -0.62 -6.02
CA LEU A 135 14.31 -0.06 -6.22
C LEU A 135 14.09 0.36 -7.68
N ILE A 136 12.86 0.24 -8.15
CA ILE A 136 12.44 0.84 -9.41
C ILE A 136 11.93 2.24 -9.07
N ARG A 137 12.55 3.28 -9.63
CA ARG A 137 12.21 4.71 -9.41
C ARG A 137 11.69 5.38 -10.67
N GLU A 138 12.29 5.05 -11.80
CA GLU A 138 11.98 5.73 -13.06
C GLU A 138 10.68 5.19 -13.67
N HIS A 139 9.96 6.09 -14.32
CA HIS A 139 8.79 5.76 -15.15
C HIS A 139 7.57 5.17 -14.44
N ILE A 140 7.54 5.13 -13.09
CA ILE A 140 6.35 4.65 -12.35
C ILE A 140 5.24 5.69 -12.43
N LEU A 141 4.11 5.32 -13.02
CA LEU A 141 2.92 6.17 -13.11
C LEU A 141 1.95 5.91 -11.95
N SER A 142 1.72 4.66 -11.61
CA SER A 142 0.89 4.29 -10.48
C SER A 142 1.17 2.88 -9.96
N VAL A 143 0.90 2.69 -8.69
CA VAL A 143 1.04 1.44 -7.94
C VAL A 143 -0.26 1.11 -7.20
N PRO A 144 -0.51 -0.16 -6.86
CA PRO A 144 -1.62 -0.53 -5.98
C PRO A 144 -1.35 -0.08 -4.55
N THR A 145 -2.39 0.21 -3.80
CA THR A 145 -2.28 0.68 -2.42
C THR A 145 -2.20 -0.45 -1.39
N GLY A 146 -2.50 -1.68 -1.77
CA GLY A 146 -2.65 -2.79 -0.80
C GLY A 146 -1.35 -3.33 -0.20
N PHE A 147 -0.18 -2.78 -0.54
CA PHE A 147 1.10 -2.94 0.17
C PHE A 147 1.97 -1.71 -0.09
N LEU A 148 1.58 -0.58 0.51
CA LEU A 148 2.13 0.75 0.22
C LEU A 148 2.53 1.47 1.50
N ARG A 149 3.78 1.94 1.58
CA ARG A 149 4.26 2.82 2.63
C ARG A 149 4.29 4.28 2.12
N ILE A 150 3.76 5.19 2.95
CA ILE A 150 3.72 6.63 2.66
C ILE A 150 4.26 7.38 3.88
N SER A 151 5.17 8.34 3.67
CA SER A 151 5.68 9.17 4.76
C SER A 151 4.63 10.14 5.27
N ARG A 152 4.74 10.53 6.54
CA ARG A 152 3.90 11.56 7.18
C ARG A 152 3.92 12.87 6.39
N LYS A 153 5.10 13.29 5.97
CA LYS A 153 5.31 14.51 5.17
C LYS A 153 4.42 14.56 3.93
N VAL A 154 4.30 13.45 3.18
CA VAL A 154 3.44 13.37 1.99
C VAL A 154 1.99 13.56 2.37
N LEU A 155 1.51 12.83 3.39
CA LEU A 155 0.10 12.84 3.75
C LEU A 155 -0.33 14.16 4.39
N GLU A 156 0.53 14.81 5.18
CA GLU A 156 0.31 16.17 5.70
C GLU A 156 0.23 17.18 4.54
N HIS A 157 1.19 17.16 3.60
CA HIS A 157 1.17 18.04 2.44
C HIS A 157 -0.08 17.83 1.57
N MET A 158 -0.46 16.58 1.32
CA MET A 158 -1.68 16.28 0.55
C MET A 158 -2.96 16.68 1.30
N ALA A 159 -3.02 16.49 2.62
CA ALA A 159 -4.16 16.91 3.43
C ALA A 159 -4.36 18.42 3.38
N ASP A 160 -3.28 19.18 3.45
CA ASP A 160 -3.30 20.64 3.32
C ASP A 160 -3.68 21.07 1.91
N HIS A 161 -3.12 20.45 0.88
CA HIS A 161 -3.41 20.76 -0.52
C HIS A 161 -4.89 20.50 -0.88
N PHE A 162 -5.47 19.43 -0.35
CA PHE A 162 -6.88 19.04 -0.59
C PHE A 162 -7.83 19.47 0.54
N LEU A 163 -7.46 20.41 1.38
CA LEU A 163 -8.24 20.83 2.55
C LEU A 163 -9.71 21.16 2.21
N ALA A 164 -9.95 21.81 1.06
CA ALA A 164 -11.30 22.16 0.60
C ALA A 164 -12.18 20.96 0.24
N LYS A 165 -11.59 19.77 0.11
CA LYS A 165 -12.29 18.50 -0.21
C LYS A 165 -12.55 17.64 1.01
N ASN A 166 -12.15 18.09 2.21
CA ASN A 166 -12.42 17.34 3.44
C ASN A 166 -13.92 17.11 3.60
N PHE A 167 -14.27 15.93 4.07
CA PHE A 167 -15.67 15.54 4.20
C PHE A 167 -15.98 14.96 5.58
N LYS A 168 -17.28 14.84 5.89
CA LYS A 168 -17.79 14.08 7.02
C LYS A 168 -18.74 13.02 6.52
N SER A 169 -18.59 11.79 6.98
CA SER A 169 -19.54 10.72 6.71
C SER A 169 -19.73 9.85 7.93
N PRO A 170 -20.95 9.44 8.28
CA PRO A 170 -21.21 8.43 9.30
C PRO A 170 -20.48 7.11 9.02
N GLU A 171 -20.22 6.80 7.74
CA GLU A 171 -19.53 5.60 7.29
C GLU A 171 -18.03 5.59 7.65
N VAL A 172 -17.47 6.76 7.97
CA VAL A 172 -16.07 6.90 8.42
C VAL A 172 -15.98 7.50 9.83
N GLY A 173 -17.00 7.31 10.65
CA GLY A 173 -17.01 7.71 12.05
C GLY A 173 -17.49 9.14 12.31
N GLY A 174 -17.94 9.89 11.30
CA GLY A 174 -18.56 11.22 11.46
C GLY A 174 -17.59 12.37 11.73
N GLU A 175 -16.28 12.14 11.72
CA GLU A 175 -15.26 13.15 11.90
C GLU A 175 -14.85 13.78 10.55
N ILE A 176 -14.18 14.94 10.61
CA ILE A 176 -13.59 15.56 9.42
C ILE A 176 -12.45 14.64 8.92
N THR A 177 -12.59 14.21 7.68
CA THR A 177 -11.69 13.26 7.04
C THR A 177 -11.06 13.91 5.80
N PRO A 178 -9.72 13.87 5.63
CA PRO A 178 -9.07 14.37 4.43
C PRO A 178 -9.45 13.51 3.22
N CYS A 179 -9.77 14.15 2.09
CA CYS A 179 -10.10 13.47 0.84
C CYS A 179 -8.87 13.34 -0.05
N ILE A 180 -8.00 12.39 0.27
CA ILE A 180 -6.76 12.09 -0.47
C ILE A 180 -7.01 11.01 -1.53
N PHE A 181 -7.72 9.96 -1.13
CA PHE A 181 -8.14 8.89 -2.03
C PHE A 181 -9.55 9.19 -2.54
N GLU A 182 -9.69 9.44 -3.83
CA GLU A 182 -10.98 9.61 -4.49
C GLU A 182 -10.89 9.15 -5.95
N ARG A 183 -11.99 8.66 -6.50
CA ARG A 183 -12.06 8.38 -7.94
C ARG A 183 -12.13 9.68 -8.71
N ARG A 184 -11.22 9.89 -9.65
CA ARG A 184 -11.16 11.09 -10.47
C ARG A 184 -11.34 10.80 -11.95
N THR A 185 -11.92 11.75 -12.67
CA THR A 185 -11.90 11.77 -14.13
C THR A 185 -10.83 12.75 -14.56
N ILE A 186 -9.79 12.25 -15.25
CA ILE A 186 -8.66 13.03 -15.72
C ILE A 186 -8.61 12.83 -17.24
N ASN A 187 -8.67 13.91 -18.01
CA ASN A 187 -8.66 13.88 -19.48
C ASN A 187 -9.73 12.94 -20.09
N GLY A 188 -10.90 12.85 -19.46
CA GLY A 188 -12.00 11.99 -19.92
C GLY A 188 -11.93 10.53 -19.48
N GLU A 189 -10.85 10.09 -18.85
CA GLU A 189 -10.67 8.74 -18.29
C GLU A 189 -11.00 8.71 -16.80
N ARG A 190 -11.70 7.66 -16.37
CA ARG A 190 -12.04 7.43 -14.95
C ARG A 190 -10.97 6.59 -14.27
N TYR A 191 -10.30 7.17 -13.28
CA TYR A 191 -9.28 6.52 -12.47
C TYR A 191 -9.82 6.09 -11.10
N SER A 192 -9.29 4.96 -10.58
CA SER A 192 -9.51 4.54 -9.19
C SER A 192 -8.81 5.49 -8.21
N GLY A 193 -9.18 5.41 -6.92
CA GLY A 193 -8.53 6.18 -5.86
C GLY A 193 -7.02 5.96 -5.79
N ASP A 194 -6.56 4.72 -6.01
CA ASP A 194 -5.12 4.37 -6.02
C ASP A 194 -4.35 5.13 -7.11
N VAL A 195 -4.88 5.10 -8.35
CA VAL A 195 -4.23 5.79 -9.48
C VAL A 195 -4.31 7.30 -9.29
N ALA A 196 -5.45 7.82 -8.84
CA ALA A 196 -5.64 9.25 -8.62
C ALA A 196 -4.72 9.78 -7.49
N PHE A 197 -4.49 8.99 -6.43
CA PHE A 197 -3.49 9.27 -5.41
C PHE A 197 -2.08 9.39 -6.02
N CYS A 198 -1.67 8.43 -6.84
CA CYS A 198 -0.36 8.43 -7.48
C CYS A 198 -0.17 9.63 -8.41
N VAL A 199 -1.20 9.99 -9.20
CA VAL A 199 -1.16 11.19 -10.05
C VAL A 199 -0.99 12.43 -9.21
N ALA A 200 -1.80 12.60 -8.16
CA ALA A 200 -1.72 13.77 -7.28
C ALA A 200 -0.37 13.87 -6.54
N ALA A 201 0.19 12.75 -6.07
CA ALA A 201 1.50 12.73 -5.44
C ALA A 201 2.60 13.20 -6.39
N ARG A 202 2.58 12.72 -7.64
CA ARG A 202 3.55 13.14 -8.67
C ARG A 202 3.38 14.61 -9.08
N GLU A 203 2.15 15.10 -9.18
CA GLU A 203 1.87 16.53 -9.43
C GLU A 203 2.42 17.43 -8.31
N LEU A 204 2.46 16.93 -7.07
CA LEU A 204 3.06 17.60 -5.92
C LEU A 204 4.58 17.41 -5.81
N GLY A 205 5.21 16.74 -6.80
CA GLY A 205 6.66 16.55 -6.89
C GLY A 205 7.20 15.35 -6.09
N TYR A 206 6.34 14.42 -5.64
CA TYR A 206 6.79 13.19 -4.99
C TYR A 206 7.05 12.08 -6.00
N GLU A 207 8.14 11.34 -5.76
CA GLU A 207 8.47 10.14 -6.51
C GLU A 207 7.84 8.90 -5.86
N ILE A 208 7.50 7.93 -6.69
CA ILE A 208 6.95 6.64 -6.25
C ILE A 208 7.98 5.58 -6.56
N TYR A 209 8.35 4.80 -5.55
CA TYR A 209 9.32 3.72 -5.65
C TYR A 209 8.61 2.37 -5.55
N VAL A 210 9.17 1.38 -6.25
CA VAL A 210 8.71 -0.01 -6.18
C VAL A 210 9.87 -0.89 -5.77
N ASP A 211 9.67 -1.71 -4.74
CA ASP A 211 10.60 -2.80 -4.42
C ASP A 211 10.14 -4.07 -5.15
N PRO A 212 10.83 -4.46 -6.25
CA PRO A 212 10.44 -5.62 -7.05
C PRO A 212 10.75 -6.95 -6.38
N MET A 213 11.54 -6.94 -5.30
CA MET A 213 11.98 -8.15 -4.59
C MET A 213 11.00 -8.62 -3.51
N LEU A 214 9.92 -7.87 -3.26
CA LEU A 214 8.92 -8.26 -2.27
C LEU A 214 8.05 -9.41 -2.81
N HIS A 215 8.14 -10.56 -2.15
CA HIS A 215 7.30 -11.71 -2.46
C HIS A 215 5.94 -11.57 -1.77
N LEU A 216 4.93 -11.24 -2.54
CA LEU A 216 3.57 -10.98 -2.04
C LEU A 216 2.58 -12.00 -2.62
N SER A 217 1.49 -12.23 -1.90
CA SER A 217 0.37 -13.05 -2.37
C SER A 217 -0.94 -12.28 -2.29
N HIS A 218 -1.86 -12.55 -3.20
CA HIS A 218 -3.17 -11.93 -3.27
C HIS A 218 -4.23 -13.03 -3.15
N ALA A 219 -4.93 -13.08 -2.02
CA ALA A 219 -5.92 -14.11 -1.77
C ALA A 219 -7.26 -13.76 -2.41
N GLY A 220 -7.94 -14.79 -2.92
CA GLY A 220 -9.27 -14.75 -3.46
C GLY A 220 -9.86 -16.14 -3.31
N GLU A 221 -10.81 -16.53 -4.15
CA GLU A 221 -11.22 -17.93 -4.27
C GLU A 221 -10.03 -18.80 -4.69
N VAL A 222 -9.13 -18.23 -5.53
CA VAL A 222 -7.84 -18.81 -5.90
C VAL A 222 -6.74 -17.89 -5.35
N ARG A 223 -5.69 -18.48 -4.73
CA ARG A 223 -4.52 -17.72 -4.29
C ARG A 223 -3.58 -17.51 -5.44
N PHE A 224 -3.28 -16.25 -5.75
CA PHE A 224 -2.26 -15.86 -6.71
C PHE A 224 -0.99 -15.44 -5.96
N THR A 225 0.18 -15.94 -6.38
CA THR A 225 1.47 -15.61 -5.76
C THR A 225 2.47 -15.21 -6.83
N GLY A 226 3.35 -14.28 -6.51
CA GLY A 226 4.40 -13.86 -7.43
C GLY A 226 5.40 -12.92 -6.75
N MET A 227 6.54 -12.79 -7.37
CA MET A 227 7.56 -11.79 -7.05
C MET A 227 7.83 -11.00 -8.33
N LEU A 228 7.62 -9.70 -8.27
CA LEU A 228 7.70 -8.83 -9.44
C LEU A 228 9.01 -9.01 -10.22
N ALA A 229 10.16 -9.04 -9.55
CA ALA A 229 11.47 -9.21 -10.17
C ALA A 229 11.60 -10.53 -10.95
N ALA A 230 11.04 -11.63 -10.44
CA ALA A 230 11.11 -12.93 -11.12
C ALA A 230 10.29 -12.95 -12.42
N ASP A 231 9.18 -12.22 -12.45
CA ASP A 231 8.28 -12.21 -13.62
C ASP A 231 8.76 -11.26 -14.72
N PHE A 232 9.50 -10.20 -14.38
CA PHE A 232 10.14 -9.32 -15.36
C PHE A 232 11.46 -9.87 -15.92
N ALA A 233 12.11 -10.80 -15.23
CA ALA A 233 13.35 -11.43 -15.67
C ALA A 233 13.14 -12.56 -16.70
N GLN A 234 11.90 -13.02 -16.92
CA GLN A 234 11.63 -14.03 -17.93
C GLN A 234 11.45 -13.39 -19.31
N PRO A 235 12.20 -13.82 -20.35
CA PRO A 235 11.90 -13.42 -21.72
C PRO A 235 10.50 -13.95 -22.10
N ALA A 236 9.78 -13.19 -22.91
CA ALA A 236 8.39 -13.44 -23.35
C ALA A 236 8.21 -14.67 -24.27
N ASN A 237 8.95 -15.75 -24.04
CA ASN A 237 8.93 -16.97 -24.83
C ASN A 237 8.56 -18.18 -23.97
N ASP A 238 7.28 -18.33 -23.65
CA ASP A 238 6.65 -19.65 -23.49
C ASP A 238 5.14 -19.45 -23.59
N GLN A 239 4.69 -19.13 -24.80
CA GLN A 239 3.33 -19.53 -25.18
C GLN A 239 3.41 -21.02 -25.54
N PRO A 240 2.64 -21.91 -24.94
CA PRO A 240 2.52 -23.27 -25.46
C PRO A 240 1.90 -23.18 -26.84
N GLU A 241 2.69 -23.50 -27.86
CA GLU A 241 2.20 -23.77 -29.21
C GLU A 241 1.21 -24.95 -29.13
N GLY A 242 -0.01 -24.71 -29.55
CA GLY A 242 -0.85 -25.74 -30.13
C GLY A 242 -1.62 -26.64 -29.18
N ALA A 243 -2.88 -26.27 -28.94
CA ALA A 243 -3.94 -27.29 -28.87
C ALA A 243 -4.95 -26.94 -29.97
N ASN A 244 -4.84 -27.65 -31.08
CA ASN A 244 -5.89 -27.85 -32.06
C ASN A 244 -7.03 -28.67 -31.45
#